data_9ffdd985e43526a3fa50d41150ab0401
#
_entry.id   9ffdd985e43526a3fa50d41150ab0401
#
_cell.length_a   1.000
_cell.length_b   1.000
_cell.length_c   1.000
_cell.angle_alpha   90.00
_cell.angle_beta   90.00
_cell.angle_gamma   90.00
#
_symmetry.space_group_name_H-M   'P 1'
#
loop_
_entity.id
_entity.type
_entity.pdbx_description
1 polymer ?
#
loop_
_entity_poly.entity_id
_entity_poly.type
_entity_poly.pdbx_seq_one_letter_code
_entity_poly.pdbx_strand_id
1 'polypeptide(L)'
;MDTKDALALDGLTKRYGDGPPVIDDLSRSFAPGSLTLLVGPNGAGKTTLLRLLAVQAYPTSGTVHYGDLDVHDTPYRYLQEVGLVHAGPELPEHLTAEELLEWILRSREHWTDEEGPSRISALLNRVRLDERRSNLIGTYSSGMVQKAQVAAAFVAEPAVVLMDEPLRSLDTATSEATVDLLRAFVEDGGLAVVASHLTEPLRPLAEDVLRLDDAPTDVTSSPPAQHSSP
;
A
#
# COMPACT_ATOMS: atom_id res chain seq x y z
N MET A 1 -13.57 19.08 -6.45
CA MET A 1 -12.70 18.14 -5.71
C MET A 1 -11.32 18.70 -5.86
N ASP A 2 -10.72 19.08 -4.77
CA ASP A 2 -9.35 19.62 -4.79
C ASP A 2 -8.41 18.46 -5.12
N THR A 3 -7.74 18.50 -6.29
CA THR A 3 -6.83 17.43 -6.74
C THR A 3 -5.52 17.43 -5.97
N LYS A 4 -5.40 18.30 -4.97
CA LYS A 4 -4.16 18.60 -4.27
C LYS A 4 -3.60 17.41 -3.47
N ASP A 5 -4.47 16.50 -3.03
CA ASP A 5 -4.11 15.34 -2.21
C ASP A 5 -4.36 14.00 -2.94
N ALA A 6 -4.58 14.03 -4.26
CA ALA A 6 -4.68 12.83 -5.08
C ALA A 6 -3.30 12.26 -5.39
N LEU A 7 -3.21 10.93 -5.49
CA LEU A 7 -2.02 10.24 -5.99
C LEU A 7 -2.27 9.89 -7.47
N ALA A 8 -1.46 10.44 -8.38
CA ALA A 8 -1.67 10.32 -9.82
C ALA A 8 -0.46 9.68 -10.52
N LEU A 9 -0.73 8.80 -11.47
CA LEU A 9 0.23 8.18 -12.37
C LEU A 9 0.05 8.77 -13.77
N ASP A 10 1.15 9.10 -14.43
CA ASP A 10 1.15 9.60 -15.81
C ASP A 10 2.14 8.79 -16.64
N GLY A 11 1.63 7.95 -17.56
CA GLY A 11 2.40 7.11 -18.46
C GLY A 11 3.38 6.18 -17.76
N LEU A 12 3.03 5.71 -16.54
CA LEU A 12 3.94 4.98 -15.67
C LEU A 12 4.32 3.62 -16.28
N THR A 13 5.62 3.43 -16.53
CA THR A 13 6.16 2.18 -17.06
C THR A 13 7.27 1.67 -16.15
N LYS A 14 7.26 0.36 -15.87
CA LYS A 14 8.33 -0.32 -15.14
C LYS A 14 8.74 -1.59 -15.84
N ARG A 15 10.05 -1.67 -16.15
CA ARG A 15 10.72 -2.83 -16.73
C ARG A 15 11.89 -3.24 -15.85
N TYR A 16 12.13 -4.52 -15.72
CA TYR A 16 13.29 -5.11 -15.08
C TYR A 16 14.17 -5.78 -16.14
N GLY A 17 15.41 -5.31 -16.29
CA GLY A 17 16.31 -5.80 -17.35
C GLY A 17 15.74 -5.61 -18.76
N ASP A 18 16.01 -6.55 -19.66
CA ASP A 18 15.62 -6.51 -21.08
C ASP A 18 14.27 -7.18 -21.35
N GLY A 19 13.57 -7.63 -20.29
CA GLY A 19 12.27 -8.29 -20.40
C GLY A 19 11.13 -7.34 -20.78
N PRO A 20 9.90 -7.86 -20.96
CA PRO A 20 8.72 -7.01 -21.16
C PRO A 20 8.46 -6.14 -19.94
N PRO A 21 7.74 -5.02 -20.07
CA PRO A 21 7.36 -4.21 -18.94
C PRO A 21 6.42 -4.97 -17.99
N VAL A 22 6.61 -4.81 -16.71
CA VAL A 22 5.71 -5.33 -15.66
C VAL A 22 4.53 -4.38 -15.43
N ILE A 23 4.77 -3.09 -15.59
CA ILE A 23 3.77 -2.03 -15.69
C ILE A 23 4.04 -1.32 -17.00
N ASP A 24 3.02 -1.11 -17.83
CA ASP A 24 3.16 -0.54 -19.18
C ASP A 24 2.15 0.59 -19.38
N ASP A 25 2.67 1.80 -19.56
CA ASP A 25 1.94 3.04 -19.87
C ASP A 25 0.68 3.27 -18.99
N LEU A 26 0.81 2.99 -17.69
CA LEU A 26 -0.31 3.10 -16.76
C LEU A 26 -0.54 4.56 -16.35
N SER A 27 -1.69 5.11 -16.72
CA SER A 27 -2.16 6.42 -16.25
C SER A 27 -3.41 6.23 -15.40
N ARG A 28 -3.36 6.70 -14.15
CA ARG A 28 -4.43 6.52 -13.16
C ARG A 28 -4.37 7.59 -12.09
N SER A 29 -5.53 7.96 -11.53
CA SER A 29 -5.61 8.79 -10.33
C SER A 29 -6.32 8.02 -9.22
N PHE A 30 -5.79 8.11 -8.00
CA PHE A 30 -6.37 7.62 -6.76
C PHE A 30 -6.85 8.82 -5.96
N ALA A 31 -8.11 8.84 -5.61
CA ALA A 31 -8.72 9.99 -4.94
C ALA A 31 -8.57 9.90 -3.41
N PRO A 32 -8.43 11.02 -2.68
CA PRO A 32 -8.58 11.04 -1.24
C PRO A 32 -9.99 10.58 -0.83
N GLY A 33 -10.11 10.00 0.36
CA GLY A 33 -11.35 9.41 0.85
C GLY A 33 -11.77 8.13 0.11
N SER A 34 -10.85 7.45 -0.59
CA SER A 34 -11.16 6.24 -1.35
C SER A 34 -10.20 5.08 -1.07
N LEU A 35 -10.69 3.86 -1.28
CA LEU A 35 -9.87 2.66 -1.32
C LEU A 35 -9.90 2.09 -2.74
N THR A 36 -8.72 1.97 -3.35
CA THR A 36 -8.53 1.21 -4.59
C THR A 36 -7.96 -0.17 -4.30
N LEU A 37 -8.65 -1.20 -4.72
CA LEU A 37 -8.22 -2.59 -4.61
C LEU A 37 -7.46 -3.01 -5.87
N LEU A 38 -6.18 -3.39 -5.71
CA LEU A 38 -5.37 -3.94 -6.79
C LEU A 38 -5.61 -5.44 -6.89
N VAL A 39 -6.08 -5.91 -8.03
CA VAL A 39 -6.33 -7.33 -8.29
C VAL A 39 -5.61 -7.79 -9.55
N GLY A 40 -5.30 -9.08 -9.62
CA GLY A 40 -4.63 -9.72 -10.74
C GLY A 40 -3.89 -10.97 -10.28
N PRO A 41 -3.43 -11.81 -11.21
CA PRO A 41 -2.69 -13.02 -10.89
C PRO A 41 -1.35 -12.73 -10.21
N ASN A 42 -0.66 -13.79 -9.74
CA ASN A 42 0.70 -13.65 -9.26
C ASN A 42 1.62 -13.21 -10.42
N GLY A 43 2.48 -12.22 -10.16
CA GLY A 43 3.34 -11.68 -11.22
C GLY A 43 2.75 -10.50 -12.00
N ALA A 44 1.45 -10.21 -11.88
CA ALA A 44 0.78 -9.12 -12.61
C ALA A 44 1.27 -7.70 -12.28
N GLY A 45 2.24 -7.54 -11.38
CA GLY A 45 2.82 -6.23 -11.08
C GLY A 45 2.24 -5.51 -9.86
N LYS A 46 1.30 -6.10 -9.08
CA LYS A 46 0.69 -5.46 -7.90
C LYS A 46 1.74 -4.94 -6.91
N THR A 47 2.64 -5.80 -6.47
CA THR A 47 3.76 -5.41 -5.58
C THR A 47 4.70 -4.40 -6.25
N THR A 48 4.93 -4.52 -7.56
CA THR A 48 5.75 -3.56 -8.31
C THR A 48 5.10 -2.18 -8.32
N LEU A 49 3.79 -2.11 -8.57
CA LEU A 49 3.06 -0.84 -8.51
C LEU A 49 3.13 -0.23 -7.10
N LEU A 50 2.85 -1.00 -6.05
CA LEU A 50 2.97 -0.51 -4.68
C LEU A 50 4.38 -0.01 -4.35
N ARG A 51 5.43 -0.70 -4.82
CA ARG A 51 6.82 -0.25 -4.64
C ARG A 51 7.13 1.06 -5.37
N LEU A 52 6.56 1.27 -6.55
CA LEU A 52 6.69 2.55 -7.27
C LEU A 52 6.00 3.67 -6.50
N LEU A 53 4.77 3.43 -6.02
CA LEU A 53 4.03 4.38 -5.19
C LEU A 53 4.71 4.66 -3.84
N ALA A 54 5.39 3.68 -3.25
CA ALA A 54 6.13 3.81 -1.99
C ALA A 54 7.58 4.31 -2.16
N VAL A 55 7.97 4.73 -3.38
CA VAL A 55 9.35 5.16 -3.72
C VAL A 55 10.42 4.10 -3.38
N GLN A 56 10.05 2.82 -3.36
CA GLN A 56 10.96 1.68 -3.17
C GLN A 56 11.50 1.13 -4.49
N ALA A 57 10.96 1.62 -5.60
CA ALA A 57 11.44 1.39 -6.96
C ALA A 57 11.24 2.67 -7.78
N TYR A 58 12.11 2.87 -8.75
CA TYR A 58 11.98 3.98 -9.70
C TYR A 58 11.30 3.50 -10.99
N PRO A 59 10.44 4.32 -11.62
CA PRO A 59 9.88 4.00 -12.93
C PRO A 59 10.98 3.94 -14.01
N THR A 60 10.71 3.21 -15.08
CA THR A 60 11.54 3.25 -16.30
C THR A 60 11.20 4.49 -17.12
N SER A 61 9.93 4.87 -17.15
CA SER A 61 9.40 6.13 -17.70
C SER A 61 8.07 6.48 -17.04
N GLY A 62 7.58 7.69 -17.29
CA GLY A 62 6.39 8.23 -16.61
C GLY A 62 6.69 8.72 -15.21
N THR A 63 5.69 9.27 -14.54
CA THR A 63 5.82 9.93 -13.24
C THR A 63 4.71 9.50 -12.27
N VAL A 64 4.97 9.70 -10.97
CA VAL A 64 3.99 9.57 -9.89
C VAL A 64 3.93 10.89 -9.15
N HIS A 65 2.74 11.46 -9.02
CA HIS A 65 2.51 12.73 -8.33
C HIS A 65 1.59 12.55 -7.14
N TYR A 66 1.91 13.19 -6.02
CA TYR A 66 1.03 13.40 -4.89
C TYR A 66 0.75 14.90 -4.76
N GLY A 67 -0.46 15.33 -5.13
CA GLY A 67 -0.75 16.73 -5.36
C GLY A 67 0.20 17.32 -6.41
N ASP A 68 0.93 18.36 -6.03
CA ASP A 68 1.92 19.04 -6.88
C ASP A 68 3.34 18.42 -6.78
N LEU A 69 3.53 17.37 -5.94
CA LEU A 69 4.85 16.77 -5.71
C LEU A 69 5.09 15.59 -6.65
N ASP A 70 6.18 15.61 -7.43
CA ASP A 70 6.73 14.36 -7.95
C ASP A 70 7.34 13.57 -6.80
N VAL A 71 6.80 12.37 -6.55
CA VAL A 71 7.17 11.56 -5.38
C VAL A 71 8.59 11.02 -5.46
N HIS A 72 9.13 10.84 -6.67
CA HIS A 72 10.48 10.34 -6.88
C HIS A 72 11.53 11.45 -6.82
N ASP A 73 11.14 12.69 -7.10
CA ASP A 73 12.02 13.86 -6.98
C ASP A 73 12.06 14.39 -5.54
N THR A 74 10.96 14.28 -4.81
CA THR A 74 10.83 14.77 -3.43
C THR A 74 10.39 13.68 -2.44
N PRO A 75 11.09 12.52 -2.39
CA PRO A 75 10.64 11.34 -1.65
C PRO A 75 10.45 11.58 -0.15
N TYR A 76 11.33 12.35 0.46
CA TYR A 76 11.25 12.62 1.90
C TYR A 76 9.93 13.29 2.30
N ARG A 77 9.48 14.29 1.56
CA ARG A 77 8.23 15.01 1.84
C ARG A 77 7.01 14.11 1.68
N TYR A 78 6.98 13.35 0.59
CA TYR A 78 5.89 12.42 0.33
C TYR A 78 5.82 11.28 1.35
N LEU A 79 6.96 10.67 1.69
CA LEU A 79 6.99 9.52 2.61
C LEU A 79 6.62 9.88 4.07
N GLN A 80 6.60 11.16 4.43
CA GLN A 80 6.02 11.59 5.72
C GLN A 80 4.51 11.32 5.77
N GLU A 81 3.84 11.36 4.62
CA GLU A 81 2.39 11.17 4.47
C GLU A 81 2.00 9.70 4.23
N VAL A 82 2.97 8.77 4.10
CA VAL A 82 2.69 7.39 3.68
C VAL A 82 2.81 6.39 4.82
N GLY A 83 1.75 5.63 5.06
CA GLY A 83 1.77 4.39 5.83
C GLY A 83 1.94 3.18 4.91
N LEU A 84 2.78 2.22 5.30
CA LEU A 84 3.16 1.11 4.42
C LEU A 84 3.05 -0.24 5.13
N VAL A 85 2.40 -1.20 4.46
CA VAL A 85 2.38 -2.62 4.83
C VAL A 85 2.94 -3.44 3.67
N HIS A 86 4.02 -4.18 3.92
CA HIS A 86 4.67 -5.04 2.95
C HIS A 86 4.12 -6.47 2.98
N ALA A 87 4.14 -7.16 1.85
CA ALA A 87 3.80 -8.59 1.77
C ALA A 87 4.79 -9.49 2.55
N GLY A 88 6.05 -9.05 2.68
CA GLY A 88 7.08 -9.72 3.50
C GLY A 88 7.47 -8.81 4.66
N PRO A 89 7.18 -9.19 5.90
CA PRO A 89 7.45 -8.34 7.05
C PRO A 89 8.96 -8.28 7.34
N GLU A 90 9.53 -7.09 7.18
CA GLU A 90 10.90 -6.78 7.61
C GLU A 90 10.82 -5.69 8.69
N LEU A 91 10.46 -6.09 9.91
CA LEU A 91 10.48 -5.20 11.06
C LEU A 91 11.77 -5.40 11.88
N PRO A 92 12.24 -4.37 12.60
CA PRO A 92 13.41 -4.46 13.46
C PRO A 92 13.20 -5.49 14.58
N GLU A 93 13.82 -6.65 14.50
CA GLU A 93 13.64 -7.77 15.44
C GLU A 93 14.07 -7.45 16.88
N HIS A 94 14.95 -6.47 17.05
CA HIS A 94 15.52 -6.03 18.33
C HIS A 94 14.69 -4.95 19.05
N LEU A 95 13.62 -4.47 18.44
CA LEU A 95 12.65 -3.56 19.04
C LEU A 95 11.41 -4.32 19.52
N THR A 96 10.71 -3.74 20.49
CA THR A 96 9.32 -4.10 20.80
C THR A 96 8.37 -3.37 19.85
N ALA A 97 7.10 -3.79 19.77
CA ALA A 97 6.11 -3.06 18.98
C ALA A 97 5.92 -1.62 19.50
N GLU A 98 5.94 -1.44 20.82
CA GLU A 98 5.81 -0.13 21.44
C GLU A 98 6.97 0.80 21.05
N GLU A 99 8.20 0.33 21.17
CA GLU A 99 9.41 1.10 20.78
C GLU A 99 9.42 1.42 19.27
N LEU A 100 8.98 0.49 18.42
CA LEU A 100 8.86 0.73 16.98
C LEU A 100 7.88 1.88 16.69
N LEU A 101 6.68 1.85 17.29
CA LEU A 101 5.67 2.89 17.06
C LEU A 101 6.12 4.24 17.64
N GLU A 102 6.76 4.26 18.80
CA GLU A 102 7.37 5.47 19.35
C GLU A 102 8.44 6.04 18.43
N TRP A 103 9.32 5.17 17.90
CA TRP A 103 10.35 5.60 16.96
C TRP A 103 9.75 6.23 15.70
N ILE A 104 8.67 5.65 15.14
CA ILE A 104 7.97 6.19 13.97
C ILE A 104 7.39 7.57 14.29
N LEU A 105 6.68 7.73 15.41
CA LEU A 105 6.11 9.00 15.82
C LEU A 105 7.20 10.09 16.01
N ARG A 106 8.32 9.75 16.64
CA ARG A 106 9.45 10.66 16.81
C ARG A 106 10.11 11.05 15.48
N SER A 107 10.29 10.09 14.59
CA SER A 107 10.91 10.34 13.28
C SER A 107 10.07 11.20 12.35
N ARG A 108 8.75 11.25 12.58
CA ARG A 108 7.80 12.08 11.83
C ARG A 108 7.37 13.35 12.57
N GLU A 109 8.01 13.67 13.70
CA GLU A 109 7.70 14.83 14.54
C GLU A 109 6.26 14.84 15.10
N HIS A 110 5.63 13.66 15.19
CA HIS A 110 4.27 13.45 15.71
C HIS A 110 4.26 13.00 17.18
N TRP A 111 5.43 12.93 17.84
CA TRP A 111 5.53 12.52 19.24
C TRP A 111 5.31 13.69 20.17
N THR A 112 4.42 13.50 21.14
CA THR A 112 4.37 14.28 22.38
C THR A 112 4.31 13.32 23.58
N ASP A 113 4.85 13.72 24.73
CA ASP A 113 4.84 12.88 25.93
C ASP A 113 3.42 12.69 26.49
N GLU A 114 2.48 13.56 26.12
CA GLU A 114 1.08 13.52 26.55
C GLU A 114 0.25 12.56 25.66
N GLU A 115 0.36 12.64 24.35
CA GLU A 115 -0.49 11.93 23.40
C GLU A 115 0.14 10.65 22.85
N GLY A 116 1.47 10.61 22.67
CA GLY A 116 2.19 9.51 22.06
C GLY A 116 1.88 8.15 22.69
N PRO A 117 2.01 7.99 24.02
CA PRO A 117 1.74 6.71 24.69
C PRO A 117 0.29 6.26 24.55
N SER A 118 -0.68 7.18 24.62
CA SER A 118 -2.11 6.85 24.49
C SER A 118 -2.45 6.43 23.06
N ARG A 119 -1.89 7.09 22.05
CA ARG A 119 -2.04 6.74 20.62
C ARG A 119 -1.50 5.34 20.32
N ILE A 120 -0.29 5.04 20.78
CA ILE A 120 0.31 3.71 20.65
C ILE A 120 -0.56 2.65 21.30
N SER A 121 -0.99 2.89 22.55
CA SER A 121 -1.84 1.95 23.29
C SER A 121 -3.16 1.68 22.59
N ALA A 122 -3.84 2.73 22.13
CA ALA A 122 -5.12 2.60 21.40
C ALA A 122 -4.95 1.77 20.12
N LEU A 123 -3.88 2.00 19.36
CA LEU A 123 -3.64 1.31 18.11
C LEU A 123 -3.23 -0.15 18.31
N LEU A 124 -2.34 -0.44 19.28
CA LEU A 124 -1.96 -1.83 19.63
C LEU A 124 -3.15 -2.64 20.13
N ASN A 125 -4.05 -2.03 20.93
CA ASN A 125 -5.31 -2.64 21.31
C ASN A 125 -6.20 -2.93 20.09
N ARG A 126 -6.31 -1.99 19.16
CA ARG A 126 -7.14 -2.13 17.96
C ARG A 126 -6.68 -3.29 17.07
N VAL A 127 -5.37 -3.47 16.89
CA VAL A 127 -4.81 -4.61 16.14
C VAL A 127 -4.64 -5.87 17.00
N ARG A 128 -5.11 -5.87 18.27
CA ARG A 128 -5.05 -6.99 19.20
C ARG A 128 -3.62 -7.50 19.47
N LEU A 129 -2.71 -6.57 19.69
CA LEU A 129 -1.29 -6.84 19.99
C LEU A 129 -0.87 -6.32 21.38
N ASP A 130 -1.80 -5.74 22.15
CA ASP A 130 -1.51 -5.07 23.42
C ASP A 130 -0.82 -5.98 24.44
N GLU A 131 -1.28 -7.21 24.61
CA GLU A 131 -0.68 -8.18 25.56
C GLU A 131 0.79 -8.54 25.23
N ARG A 132 1.25 -8.27 24.00
CA ARG A 132 2.58 -8.58 23.51
C ARG A 132 3.41 -7.35 23.18
N ARG A 133 2.88 -6.15 23.47
CA ARG A 133 3.48 -4.86 23.11
C ARG A 133 4.94 -4.68 23.52
N SER A 134 5.32 -5.24 24.68
CA SER A 134 6.67 -5.14 25.25
C SER A 134 7.57 -6.35 24.95
N ASN A 135 7.10 -7.32 24.13
CA ASN A 135 7.92 -8.41 23.66
C ASN A 135 8.72 -7.97 22.43
N LEU A 136 9.94 -8.50 22.26
CA LEU A 136 10.74 -8.25 21.06
C LEU A 136 10.04 -8.78 19.82
N ILE A 137 10.03 -7.99 18.73
CA ILE A 137 9.42 -8.35 17.43
C ILE A 137 10.03 -9.63 16.87
N GLY A 138 11.34 -9.90 17.10
CA GLY A 138 11.98 -11.14 16.72
C GLY A 138 11.41 -12.41 17.36
N THR A 139 10.55 -12.27 18.40
CA THR A 139 9.84 -13.39 19.04
C THR A 139 8.39 -13.55 18.54
N TYR A 140 7.96 -12.70 17.61
CA TYR A 140 6.58 -12.67 17.13
C TYR A 140 6.30 -13.80 16.13
N SER A 141 5.08 -14.31 16.15
CA SER A 141 4.56 -15.13 15.04
C SER A 141 4.33 -14.25 13.79
N SER A 142 4.20 -14.87 12.62
CA SER A 142 3.91 -14.14 11.38
C SER A 142 2.67 -13.25 11.49
N GLY A 143 1.61 -13.73 12.17
CA GLY A 143 0.41 -12.92 12.42
C GLY A 143 0.66 -11.75 13.36
N MET A 144 1.51 -11.91 14.39
CA MET A 144 1.89 -10.80 15.28
C MET A 144 2.75 -9.76 14.57
N VAL A 145 3.66 -10.18 13.71
CA VAL A 145 4.45 -9.27 12.86
C VAL A 145 3.53 -8.49 11.92
N GLN A 146 2.53 -9.15 11.31
CA GLN A 146 1.54 -8.49 10.46
C GLN A 146 0.72 -7.45 11.24
N LYS A 147 0.27 -7.76 12.48
CA LYS A 147 -0.39 -6.81 13.38
C LYS A 147 0.49 -5.58 13.67
N ALA A 148 1.77 -5.80 13.95
CA ALA A 148 2.74 -4.72 14.20
C ALA A 148 2.94 -3.84 12.96
N GLN A 149 3.00 -4.43 11.76
CA GLN A 149 3.07 -3.66 10.51
C GLN A 149 1.83 -2.81 10.26
N VAL A 150 0.64 -3.37 10.47
CA VAL A 150 -0.61 -2.59 10.35
C VAL A 150 -0.59 -1.42 11.34
N ALA A 151 -0.22 -1.67 12.60
CA ALA A 151 -0.09 -0.58 13.57
C ALA A 151 0.94 0.47 13.14
N ALA A 152 2.12 0.05 12.66
CA ALA A 152 3.16 0.95 12.18
C ALA A 152 2.70 1.82 11.00
N ALA A 153 1.87 1.29 10.11
CA ALA A 153 1.35 2.03 8.97
C ALA A 153 0.41 3.19 9.39
N PHE A 154 -0.32 3.04 10.50
CA PHE A 154 -1.33 4.04 10.91
C PHE A 154 -0.89 4.95 12.06
N VAL A 155 0.18 4.62 12.80
CA VAL A 155 0.51 5.33 14.05
C VAL A 155 0.75 6.82 13.88
N ALA A 156 1.29 7.24 12.74
CA ALA A 156 1.58 8.65 12.45
C ALA A 156 0.47 9.36 11.63
N GLU A 157 -0.75 8.82 11.62
CA GLU A 157 -1.90 9.40 10.91
C GLU A 157 -1.59 9.78 9.46
N PRO A 158 -1.19 8.79 8.62
CA PRO A 158 -0.80 9.08 7.25
C PRO A 158 -1.97 9.62 6.43
N ALA A 159 -1.70 10.34 5.34
CA ALA A 159 -2.70 10.71 4.35
C ALA A 159 -2.90 9.60 3.31
N VAL A 160 -1.85 8.79 3.06
CA VAL A 160 -1.85 7.70 2.09
C VAL A 160 -1.46 6.40 2.78
N VAL A 161 -2.19 5.31 2.52
CA VAL A 161 -1.83 3.97 3.00
C VAL A 161 -1.67 3.03 1.79
N LEU A 162 -0.49 2.41 1.69
CA LEU A 162 -0.14 1.46 0.66
C LEU A 162 0.05 0.09 1.31
N MET A 163 -0.76 -0.91 0.91
CA MET A 163 -0.75 -2.20 1.58
C MET A 163 -0.65 -3.36 0.60
N ASP A 164 0.32 -4.24 0.83
CA ASP A 164 0.48 -5.50 0.10
C ASP A 164 0.12 -6.66 1.03
N GLU A 165 -0.98 -7.36 0.74
CA GLU A 165 -1.54 -8.48 1.51
C GLU A 165 -1.77 -8.18 3.01
N PRO A 166 -2.47 -7.09 3.40
CA PRO A 166 -2.57 -6.66 4.80
C PRO A 166 -3.28 -7.64 5.72
N LEU A 167 -4.15 -8.50 5.18
CA LEU A 167 -4.94 -9.48 5.95
C LEU A 167 -4.27 -10.86 6.04
N ARG A 168 -3.10 -11.02 5.41
CA ARG A 168 -2.38 -12.29 5.39
C ARG A 168 -1.95 -12.69 6.80
N SER A 169 -2.13 -13.97 7.15
CA SER A 169 -1.75 -14.56 8.45
C SER A 169 -2.48 -13.97 9.67
N LEU A 170 -3.50 -13.15 9.48
CA LEU A 170 -4.34 -12.64 10.56
C LEU A 170 -5.46 -13.63 10.89
N ASP A 171 -5.82 -13.70 12.17
CA ASP A 171 -7.07 -14.33 12.61
C ASP A 171 -8.29 -13.47 12.19
N THR A 172 -9.48 -14.07 12.18
CA THR A 172 -10.72 -13.41 11.74
C THR A 172 -10.98 -12.10 12.47
N ALA A 173 -10.85 -12.09 13.79
CA ALA A 173 -11.14 -10.91 14.60
C ALA A 173 -10.14 -9.76 14.34
N THR A 174 -8.87 -10.08 14.06
CA THR A 174 -7.86 -9.07 13.68
C THR A 174 -8.08 -8.60 12.25
N SER A 175 -8.46 -9.49 11.33
CA SER A 175 -8.82 -9.11 9.96
C SER A 175 -9.99 -8.13 9.95
N GLU A 176 -11.05 -8.39 10.71
CA GLU A 176 -12.19 -7.48 10.88
C GLU A 176 -11.74 -6.11 11.45
N ALA A 177 -10.93 -6.12 12.52
CA ALA A 177 -10.40 -4.90 13.10
C ALA A 177 -9.53 -4.09 12.11
N THR A 178 -8.77 -4.76 11.23
CA THR A 178 -7.96 -4.11 10.19
C THR A 178 -8.86 -3.51 9.10
N VAL A 179 -9.92 -4.20 8.71
CA VAL A 179 -10.93 -3.69 7.76
C VAL A 179 -11.65 -2.47 8.34
N ASP A 180 -12.01 -2.50 9.64
CA ASP A 180 -12.63 -1.36 10.32
C ASP A 180 -11.66 -0.17 10.48
N LEU A 181 -10.36 -0.43 10.64
CA LEU A 181 -9.33 0.61 10.64
C LEU A 181 -9.24 1.29 9.27
N LEU A 182 -9.22 0.50 8.19
CA LEU A 182 -9.22 1.01 6.82
C LEU A 182 -10.50 1.79 6.50
N ARG A 183 -11.67 1.30 6.96
CA ARG A 183 -12.95 2.01 6.77
C ARG A 183 -12.90 3.39 7.42
N ALA A 184 -12.55 3.47 8.68
CA ALA A 184 -12.45 4.74 9.38
C ALA A 184 -11.44 5.67 8.71
N PHE A 185 -10.29 5.14 8.27
CA PHE A 185 -9.27 5.91 7.56
C PHE A 185 -9.78 6.56 6.27
N VAL A 186 -10.53 5.80 5.45
CA VAL A 186 -11.11 6.30 4.20
C VAL A 186 -12.25 7.30 4.48
N GLU A 187 -13.10 7.01 5.47
CA GLU A 187 -14.17 7.93 5.90
C GLU A 187 -13.62 9.28 6.40
N ASP A 188 -12.44 9.28 7.02
CA ASP A 188 -11.70 10.47 7.45
C ASP A 188 -10.91 11.16 6.32
N GLY A 189 -11.12 10.74 5.08
CA GLY A 189 -10.51 11.35 3.89
C GLY A 189 -9.17 10.75 3.47
N GLY A 190 -8.69 9.68 4.10
CA GLY A 190 -7.44 9.01 3.75
C GLY A 190 -7.54 8.28 2.39
N LEU A 191 -6.41 8.17 1.70
CA LEU A 191 -6.27 7.46 0.43
C LEU A 191 -5.63 6.08 0.66
N ALA A 192 -6.31 5.00 0.28
CA ALA A 192 -5.81 3.64 0.43
C ALA A 192 -5.63 2.94 -0.92
N VAL A 193 -4.45 2.34 -1.15
CA VAL A 193 -4.20 1.43 -2.28
C VAL A 193 -3.79 0.07 -1.70
N VAL A 194 -4.61 -0.95 -1.93
CA VAL A 194 -4.47 -2.25 -1.29
C VAL A 194 -4.39 -3.36 -2.33
N ALA A 195 -3.29 -4.11 -2.35
CA ALA A 195 -3.19 -5.36 -3.08
C ALA A 195 -3.56 -6.53 -2.16
N SER A 196 -4.51 -7.36 -2.58
CA SER A 196 -4.86 -8.55 -1.82
C SER A 196 -5.46 -9.65 -2.67
N HIS A 197 -5.14 -10.91 -2.32
CA HIS A 197 -5.85 -12.08 -2.81
C HIS A 197 -7.14 -12.36 -2.00
N LEU A 198 -7.19 -11.89 -0.74
CA LEU A 198 -8.37 -11.95 0.13
C LEU A 198 -9.24 -10.70 -0.12
N THR A 199 -9.94 -10.68 -1.23
CA THR A 199 -10.69 -9.48 -1.66
C THR A 199 -12.04 -9.32 -0.95
N GLU A 200 -12.70 -10.41 -0.54
CA GLU A 200 -14.05 -10.40 0.04
C GLU A 200 -14.22 -9.43 1.23
N PRO A 201 -13.31 -9.39 2.23
CA PRO A 201 -13.46 -8.46 3.34
C PRO A 201 -13.24 -6.98 2.95
N LEU A 202 -12.47 -6.72 1.90
CA LEU A 202 -12.09 -5.38 1.44
C LEU A 202 -13.04 -4.84 0.37
N ARG A 203 -13.72 -5.72 -0.35
CA ARG A 203 -14.59 -5.37 -1.47
C ARG A 203 -15.68 -4.35 -1.13
N PRO A 204 -16.36 -4.42 0.04
CA PRO A 204 -17.36 -3.43 0.43
C PRO A 204 -16.78 -2.02 0.68
N LEU A 205 -15.46 -1.89 0.93
CA LEU A 205 -14.77 -0.62 1.12
C LEU A 205 -14.19 -0.07 -0.18
N ALA A 206 -13.99 -0.93 -1.18
CA ALA A 206 -13.35 -0.54 -2.44
C ALA A 206 -14.32 0.27 -3.30
N GLU A 207 -14.04 1.55 -3.45
CA GLU A 207 -14.73 2.42 -4.42
C GLU A 207 -14.31 2.05 -5.84
N ASP A 208 -13.05 1.60 -6.01
CA ASP A 208 -12.48 1.26 -7.30
C ASP A 208 -11.65 -0.04 -7.25
N VAL A 209 -11.55 -0.72 -8.39
CA VAL A 209 -10.76 -1.94 -8.56
C VAL A 209 -9.88 -1.80 -9.79
N LEU A 210 -8.58 -1.68 -9.56
CA LEU A 210 -7.59 -1.71 -10.62
C LEU A 210 -7.17 -3.15 -10.89
N ARG A 211 -7.47 -3.64 -12.09
CA ARG A 211 -7.03 -4.96 -12.55
C ARG A 211 -5.70 -4.81 -13.28
N LEU A 212 -4.70 -5.52 -12.79
CA LEU A 212 -3.41 -5.68 -13.47
C LEU A 212 -3.43 -7.06 -14.10
N ASP A 213 -3.61 -7.11 -15.41
CA ASP A 213 -3.58 -8.36 -16.18
C ASP A 213 -2.13 -8.67 -16.57
N ASP A 214 -1.82 -9.95 -16.71
CA ASP A 214 -0.51 -10.38 -17.25
C ASP A 214 -0.31 -9.76 -18.62
N ALA A 215 0.86 -9.15 -18.85
CA ALA A 215 1.39 -8.52 -20.06
C ALA A 215 0.50 -8.46 -21.33
N PRO A 216 0.54 -7.39 -22.13
CA PRO A 216 -0.34 -7.19 -23.27
C PRO A 216 -0.35 -8.44 -24.16
N THR A 217 -1.50 -9.11 -24.25
CA THR A 217 -1.73 -10.09 -25.30
C THR A 217 -1.66 -9.35 -26.62
N ASP A 218 -0.65 -9.65 -27.43
CA ASP A 218 -0.56 -9.22 -28.81
C ASP A 218 -1.91 -9.40 -29.53
N VAL A 219 -2.66 -8.33 -29.66
CA VAL A 219 -3.82 -8.28 -30.56
C VAL A 219 -3.34 -7.77 -31.91
N THR A 220 -2.57 -8.58 -32.62
CA THR A 220 -2.37 -8.43 -34.06
C THR A 220 -2.26 -9.80 -34.74
N SER A 221 -3.38 -10.50 -34.84
CA SER A 221 -3.59 -11.44 -35.93
C SER A 221 -4.70 -10.90 -36.83
N SER A 222 -4.35 -9.97 -37.71
CA SER A 222 -5.14 -9.72 -38.91
C SER A 222 -5.11 -10.99 -39.74
N PRO A 223 -6.24 -11.53 -40.20
CA PRO A 223 -6.23 -12.68 -41.10
C PRO A 223 -5.61 -12.29 -42.46
N PRO A 224 -4.86 -13.19 -43.10
CA PRO A 224 -4.26 -12.88 -44.40
C PRO A 224 -5.34 -12.64 -45.42
N ALA A 225 -5.18 -11.55 -46.18
CA ALA A 225 -6.02 -11.23 -47.32
C ALA A 225 -5.97 -12.36 -48.37
N GLN A 226 -7.13 -12.92 -48.67
CA GLN A 226 -7.26 -13.87 -49.79
C GLN A 226 -7.08 -13.08 -51.08
N HIS A 227 -5.95 -13.30 -51.75
CA HIS A 227 -5.78 -12.95 -53.15
C HIS A 227 -6.61 -13.88 -54.01
N SER A 228 -7.72 -13.38 -54.51
CA SER A 228 -8.37 -13.92 -55.68
C SER A 228 -7.66 -13.35 -56.91
N SER A 229 -7.04 -14.22 -57.67
CA SER A 229 -6.53 -13.92 -59.03
C SER A 229 -7.44 -14.51 -60.07
N PRO A 230 -7.52 -13.89 -61.25
CA PRO A 230 -8.48 -14.14 -62.33
C PRO A 230 -8.28 -15.45 -63.06
#